data_99d8f9eb3804dcf798b75987fca1f3b7
#
_entry.id   99d8f9eb3804dcf798b75987fca1f3b7
#
_cell.length_a   1.000
_cell.length_b   1.000
_cell.length_c   1.000
_cell.angle_alpha   90.00
_cell.angle_beta   90.00
_cell.angle_gamma   90.00
#
_symmetry.space_group_name_H-M   'P 1'
#
loop_
_entity.id
_entity.type
_entity.pdbx_description
1 polymer ?
#
loop_
_entity_poly.entity_id
_entity_poly.type
_entity_poly.pdbx_seq_one_letter_code
_entity_poly.pdbx_strand_id
1 'polypeptide(L)'
;MAEQESALDFIEATHLWSQHAQFVGRAEGAPNPFRTIYGVEAQPGGVWDVMTRFHTICERLQLPFHVSTSVEVNPATGDMAVAFGAPEPTQFPTAVPDSHGRARDCTGKRAQWTAAYALRLAALRADIGFAVNTGIIGVTVIARAGEPDGQTLFSLGFNRVDFHFTTAKLFADGTIDDAQFDVDPAQLLAAFD
;
A
#
# COMPACT_ATOMS: atom_id res chain seq x y z
N MET A 1 -7.55 -3.09 -28.86
CA MET A 1 -7.09 -4.30 -28.16
C MET A 1 -5.91 -3.98 -27.23
N ALA A 2 -4.77 -3.47 -27.69
CA ALA A 2 -3.63 -3.18 -26.82
C ALA A 2 -3.94 -2.17 -25.68
N GLU A 3 -4.70 -1.10 -25.93
CA GLU A 3 -5.11 -0.14 -24.88
C GLU A 3 -6.08 -0.76 -23.86
N GLN A 4 -6.87 -1.72 -24.27
CA GLN A 4 -7.84 -2.41 -23.40
C GLN A 4 -7.15 -3.46 -22.51
N GLU A 5 -6.15 -4.17 -23.04
CA GLU A 5 -5.29 -5.05 -22.26
C GLU A 5 -4.50 -4.24 -21.22
N SER A 6 -3.90 -3.12 -21.62
CA SER A 6 -3.16 -2.23 -20.71
C SER A 6 -4.04 -1.68 -19.56
N ALA A 7 -5.33 -1.40 -19.82
CA ALA A 7 -6.25 -0.94 -18.79
C ALA A 7 -6.67 -2.07 -17.82
N LEU A 8 -6.80 -3.31 -18.30
CA LEU A 8 -7.08 -4.48 -17.47
C LEU A 8 -5.88 -4.83 -16.60
N ASP A 9 -4.68 -4.85 -17.16
CA ASP A 9 -3.43 -5.06 -16.41
C ASP A 9 -3.25 -4.00 -15.33
N PHE A 10 -3.62 -2.75 -15.62
CA PHE A 10 -3.62 -1.67 -14.65
C PHE A 10 -4.61 -1.93 -13.51
N ILE A 11 -5.84 -2.36 -13.83
CA ILE A 11 -6.86 -2.69 -12.83
C ILE A 11 -6.37 -3.82 -11.92
N GLU A 12 -5.82 -4.91 -12.50
CA GLU A 12 -5.27 -6.02 -11.72
C GLU A 12 -4.12 -5.58 -10.82
N ALA A 13 -3.23 -4.73 -11.31
CA ALA A 13 -2.09 -4.21 -10.54
C ALA A 13 -2.51 -3.25 -9.40
N THR A 14 -3.73 -2.74 -9.38
CA THR A 14 -4.26 -1.93 -8.27
C THR A 14 -4.82 -2.75 -7.11
N HIS A 15 -4.93 -4.07 -7.23
CA HIS A 15 -5.34 -4.96 -6.15
C HIS A 15 -4.21 -5.13 -5.10
N LEU A 16 -3.87 -4.03 -4.44
CA LEU A 16 -2.74 -3.96 -3.50
C LEU A 16 -2.89 -4.92 -2.33
N TRP A 17 -4.11 -5.05 -1.81
CA TRP A 17 -4.37 -5.89 -0.65
C TRP A 17 -4.26 -7.38 -0.96
N SER A 18 -4.73 -7.81 -2.11
CA SER A 18 -4.58 -9.20 -2.57
C SER A 18 -3.11 -9.58 -2.74
N GLN A 19 -2.30 -8.67 -3.30
CA GLN A 19 -0.86 -8.87 -3.41
C GLN A 19 -0.21 -8.94 -2.02
N HIS A 20 -0.55 -8.01 -1.14
CA HIS A 20 -0.04 -7.99 0.22
C HIS A 20 -0.40 -9.27 0.97
N ALA A 21 -1.63 -9.77 0.89
CA ALA A 21 -2.05 -11.01 1.54
C ALA A 21 -1.22 -12.22 1.11
N GLN A 22 -0.75 -12.24 -0.15
CA GLN A 22 0.16 -13.28 -0.64
C GLN A 22 1.54 -13.22 0.04
N PHE A 23 2.00 -12.03 0.43
CA PHE A 23 3.32 -11.86 1.04
C PHE A 23 3.30 -11.94 2.57
N VAL A 24 2.22 -11.52 3.21
CA VAL A 24 2.15 -11.43 4.69
C VAL A 24 1.39 -12.60 5.32
N GLY A 25 0.78 -13.45 4.51
CA GLY A 25 0.16 -14.70 4.98
C GLY A 25 -1.05 -14.49 5.89
N ARG A 26 -1.93 -13.57 5.53
CA ARG A 26 -3.13 -13.25 6.30
C ARG A 26 -4.30 -14.21 6.16
N ALA A 27 -4.21 -15.22 5.31
CA ALA A 27 -5.17 -16.31 5.37
C ALA A 27 -5.08 -16.95 6.76
N GLU A 28 -6.19 -17.01 7.51
CA GLU A 28 -6.26 -17.70 8.79
C GLU A 28 -5.62 -19.09 8.65
N GLY A 29 -4.57 -19.35 9.43
CA GLY A 29 -3.83 -20.63 9.39
C GLY A 29 -2.72 -20.72 8.34
N ALA A 30 -2.51 -19.72 7.47
CA ALA A 30 -1.37 -19.74 6.57
C ALA A 30 -0.08 -19.36 7.33
N PRO A 31 1.03 -20.11 7.12
CA PRO A 31 2.30 -19.72 7.72
C PRO A 31 2.69 -18.35 7.19
N ASN A 32 3.12 -17.46 8.11
CA ASN A 32 3.68 -16.16 7.73
C ASN A 32 4.80 -16.38 6.69
N PRO A 33 4.69 -15.89 5.43
CA PRO A 33 5.68 -16.14 4.40
C PRO A 33 7.07 -15.60 4.77
N PHE A 34 7.17 -14.66 5.71
CA PHE A 34 8.44 -14.26 6.29
C PHE A 34 9.09 -15.37 7.11
N ARG A 35 8.32 -16.17 7.85
CA ARG A 35 8.83 -17.37 8.50
C ARG A 35 9.33 -18.39 7.48
N THR A 36 8.66 -18.49 6.34
CA THR A 36 8.99 -19.47 5.30
C THR A 36 10.15 -19.01 4.40
N ILE A 37 10.21 -17.73 4.03
CA ILE A 37 11.23 -17.18 3.11
C ILE A 37 12.60 -17.09 3.77
N TYR A 38 12.66 -16.80 5.06
CA TYR A 38 13.93 -16.59 5.77
C TYR A 38 14.28 -17.70 6.78
N GLY A 39 13.41 -18.69 6.96
CA GLY A 39 13.66 -19.82 7.86
C GLY A 39 13.88 -19.46 9.33
N VAL A 40 13.65 -18.19 9.69
CA VAL A 40 13.91 -17.61 11.00
C VAL A 40 12.59 -17.08 11.54
N GLU A 41 12.21 -17.48 12.75
CA GLU A 41 11.23 -16.71 13.50
C GLU A 41 11.67 -15.25 13.49
N ALA A 42 10.72 -14.32 13.25
CA ALA A 42 11.01 -12.89 13.20
C ALA A 42 11.60 -12.44 14.55
N GLN A 43 12.88 -12.70 14.74
CA GLN A 43 13.66 -12.13 15.81
C GLN A 43 13.70 -10.62 15.59
N PRO A 44 13.62 -9.79 16.62
CA PRO A 44 13.79 -8.36 16.46
C PRO A 44 15.19 -8.12 15.88
N GLY A 45 15.26 -7.93 14.57
CA GLY A 45 16.48 -7.58 13.85
C GLY A 45 16.86 -6.13 14.14
N GLY A 46 18.13 -5.78 13.91
CA GLY A 46 18.58 -4.39 13.95
C GLY A 46 17.98 -3.56 12.81
N VAL A 47 18.23 -2.24 12.83
CA VAL A 47 17.71 -1.28 11.83
C VAL A 47 17.93 -1.77 10.40
N TRP A 48 19.12 -2.25 10.09
CA TRP A 48 19.46 -2.73 8.73
C TRP A 48 18.59 -3.92 8.29
N ASP A 49 18.36 -4.87 9.19
CA ASP A 49 17.54 -6.05 8.89
C ASP A 49 16.07 -5.66 8.61
N VAL A 50 15.51 -4.78 9.44
CA VAL A 50 14.14 -4.27 9.26
C VAL A 50 14.01 -3.54 7.92
N MET A 51 14.94 -2.63 7.62
CA MET A 51 14.94 -1.88 6.36
C MET A 51 15.08 -2.80 5.14
N THR A 52 15.99 -3.78 5.21
CA THR A 52 16.21 -4.74 4.11
C THR A 52 14.95 -5.57 3.85
N ARG A 53 14.30 -6.08 4.89
CA ARG A 53 13.06 -6.84 4.75
C ARG A 53 11.95 -5.97 4.15
N PHE A 54 11.80 -4.75 4.65
CA PHE A 54 10.80 -3.83 4.14
C PHE A 54 10.97 -3.56 2.64
N HIS A 55 12.19 -3.19 2.22
CA HIS A 55 12.49 -2.94 0.81
C HIS A 55 12.28 -4.19 -0.04
N THR A 56 12.73 -5.36 0.43
CA THR A 56 12.56 -6.62 -0.29
C THR A 56 11.09 -6.93 -0.58
N ILE A 57 10.17 -6.63 0.35
CA ILE A 57 8.74 -6.81 0.09
C ILE A 57 8.25 -5.77 -0.91
N CYS A 58 8.59 -4.51 -0.69
CA CYS A 58 8.15 -3.43 -1.54
C CYS A 58 8.56 -3.64 -3.01
N GLU A 59 9.77 -4.16 -3.26
CA GLU A 59 10.27 -4.49 -4.59
C GLU A 59 9.55 -5.66 -5.26
N ARG A 60 8.93 -6.54 -4.47
CA ARG A 60 8.16 -7.68 -5.00
C ARG A 60 6.72 -7.33 -5.33
N LEU A 61 6.21 -6.19 -4.87
CA LEU A 61 4.88 -5.73 -5.22
C LEU A 61 4.83 -5.40 -6.70
N GLN A 62 3.84 -5.94 -7.40
CA GLN A 62 3.58 -5.62 -8.80
C GLN A 62 2.71 -4.36 -8.87
N LEU A 63 3.32 -3.20 -8.64
CA LEU A 63 2.62 -1.93 -8.72
C LEU A 63 2.56 -1.45 -10.17
N PRO A 64 1.47 -0.76 -10.58
CA PRO A 64 1.33 -0.22 -11.94
C PRO A 64 2.27 0.97 -12.19
N PHE A 65 2.89 1.50 -11.14
CA PHE A 65 3.82 2.61 -11.19
C PHE A 65 5.11 2.25 -10.45
N HIS A 66 6.21 2.86 -10.89
CA HIS A 66 7.40 2.89 -10.05
C HIS A 66 7.14 3.79 -8.84
N VAL A 67 7.33 3.25 -7.63
CA VAL A 67 7.14 3.97 -6.38
C VAL A 67 8.45 3.95 -5.60
N SER A 68 9.18 5.05 -5.67
CA SER A 68 10.37 5.26 -4.83
C SER A 68 9.97 5.34 -3.36
N THR A 69 10.74 4.70 -2.48
CA THR A 69 10.42 4.63 -1.05
C THR A 69 11.68 4.84 -0.22
N SER A 70 11.61 5.67 0.81
CA SER A 70 12.63 5.80 1.85
C SER A 70 12.07 5.38 3.20
N VAL A 71 12.93 4.83 4.04
CA VAL A 71 12.56 4.26 5.34
C VAL A 71 13.56 4.68 6.41
N GLU A 72 13.02 5.09 7.55
CA GLU A 72 13.79 5.32 8.78
C GLU A 72 13.17 4.49 9.92
N VAL A 73 14.01 3.88 10.74
CA VAL A 73 13.58 3.02 11.85
C VAL A 73 14.28 3.45 13.13
N ASN A 74 13.50 3.65 14.18
CA ASN A 74 14.00 3.83 15.54
C ASN A 74 13.65 2.59 16.38
N PRO A 75 14.59 1.63 16.56
CA PRO A 75 14.31 0.41 17.29
C PRO A 75 14.15 0.64 18.80
N ALA A 76 14.64 1.75 19.34
CA ALA A 76 14.52 2.06 20.76
C ALA A 76 13.08 2.44 21.15
N THR A 77 12.34 3.08 20.25
CA THR A 77 10.94 3.45 20.45
C THR A 77 9.96 2.53 19.75
N GLY A 78 10.43 1.69 18.82
CA GLY A 78 9.57 0.86 17.97
C GLY A 78 8.87 1.66 16.88
N ASP A 79 9.39 2.84 16.52
CA ASP A 79 8.82 3.69 15.49
C ASP A 79 9.49 3.50 14.13
N MET A 80 8.70 3.58 13.09
CA MET A 80 9.14 3.52 11.70
C MET A 80 8.51 4.68 10.92
N ALA A 81 9.33 5.39 10.14
CA ALA A 81 8.85 6.37 9.18
C ALA A 81 9.09 5.88 7.77
N VAL A 82 8.07 5.96 6.93
CA VAL A 82 8.10 5.55 5.51
C VAL A 82 7.66 6.72 4.67
N ALA A 83 8.53 7.25 3.83
CA ALA A 83 8.15 8.21 2.81
C ALA A 83 8.15 7.58 1.43
N PHE A 84 7.15 7.88 0.61
CA PHE A 84 7.06 7.40 -0.76
C PHE A 84 6.63 8.49 -1.73
N GLY A 85 7.08 8.38 -2.97
CA GLY A 85 6.62 9.21 -4.08
C GLY A 85 5.22 8.78 -4.53
N ALA A 86 4.22 9.64 -4.34
CA ALA A 86 2.87 9.36 -4.82
C ALA A 86 2.81 9.46 -6.35
N PRO A 87 2.05 8.60 -7.04
CA PRO A 87 1.87 8.70 -8.47
C PRO A 87 1.17 9.99 -8.86
N GLU A 88 1.39 10.43 -10.08
CA GLU A 88 0.72 11.62 -10.63
C GLU A 88 -0.59 11.24 -11.34
N PRO A 89 -1.58 12.17 -11.41
CA PRO A 89 -2.82 11.91 -12.15
C PRO A 89 -2.59 11.54 -13.62
N THR A 90 -1.51 12.00 -14.21
CA THR A 90 -1.14 11.73 -15.61
C THR A 90 -0.77 10.27 -15.87
N GLN A 91 -0.39 9.53 -14.85
CA GLN A 91 -0.04 8.11 -14.93
C GLN A 91 -1.28 7.20 -14.97
N PHE A 92 -2.45 7.72 -14.58
CA PHE A 92 -3.69 6.95 -14.61
C PHE A 92 -4.33 6.95 -16.00
N PRO A 93 -5.02 5.87 -16.39
CA PRO A 93 -5.65 5.77 -17.70
C PRO A 93 -6.73 6.85 -17.90
N THR A 94 -6.89 7.30 -19.13
CA THR A 94 -7.96 8.23 -19.51
C THR A 94 -9.29 7.54 -19.77
N ALA A 95 -9.26 6.24 -20.03
CA ALA A 95 -10.44 5.43 -20.26
C ALA A 95 -10.28 4.04 -19.65
N VAL A 96 -11.37 3.49 -19.13
CA VAL A 96 -11.46 2.11 -18.64
C VAL A 96 -12.63 1.38 -19.29
N PRO A 97 -12.57 0.05 -19.47
CA PRO A 97 -13.69 -0.71 -19.98
C PRO A 97 -14.86 -0.69 -18.98
N ASP A 98 -16.08 -0.48 -19.48
CA ASP A 98 -17.31 -0.68 -18.71
C ASP A 98 -17.67 -2.18 -18.63
N SER A 99 -18.76 -2.52 -17.95
CA SER A 99 -19.27 -3.90 -17.83
C SER A 99 -19.60 -4.57 -19.16
N HIS A 100 -19.67 -3.81 -20.26
CA HIS A 100 -19.93 -4.29 -21.62
C HIS A 100 -18.67 -4.24 -22.49
N GLY A 101 -17.50 -3.95 -21.92
CA GLY A 101 -16.23 -3.84 -22.63
C GLY A 101 -16.09 -2.57 -23.49
N ARG A 102 -16.94 -1.55 -23.30
CA ARG A 102 -16.84 -0.27 -24.01
C ARG A 102 -15.94 0.69 -23.22
N ALA A 103 -15.07 1.42 -23.91
CA ALA A 103 -14.24 2.44 -23.31
C ALA A 103 -15.10 3.56 -22.70
N ARG A 104 -14.99 3.77 -21.38
CA ARG A 104 -15.60 4.88 -20.65
C ARG A 104 -14.51 5.90 -20.34
N ASP A 105 -14.72 7.15 -20.75
CA ASP A 105 -13.81 8.26 -20.40
C ASP A 105 -13.78 8.49 -18.89
N CYS A 106 -12.58 8.52 -18.33
CA CYS A 106 -12.31 8.69 -16.92
C CYS A 106 -11.34 9.83 -16.65
N THR A 107 -11.08 10.69 -17.63
CA THR A 107 -10.15 11.82 -17.52
C THR A 107 -10.45 12.70 -16.29
N GLY A 108 -11.72 12.99 -16.03
CA GLY A 108 -12.15 13.80 -14.88
C GLY A 108 -12.00 13.13 -13.52
N LYS A 109 -11.76 11.83 -13.47
CA LYS A 109 -11.64 11.04 -12.22
C LYS A 109 -10.19 10.79 -11.80
N ARG A 110 -9.22 11.11 -12.64
CA ARG A 110 -7.81 10.77 -12.41
C ARG A 110 -7.25 11.31 -11.10
N ALA A 111 -7.59 12.56 -10.75
CA ALA A 111 -7.16 13.16 -9.48
C ALA A 111 -7.74 12.42 -8.26
N GLN A 112 -9.02 12.05 -8.31
CA GLN A 112 -9.67 11.26 -7.27
C GLN A 112 -9.02 9.88 -7.12
N TRP A 113 -8.78 9.21 -8.24
CA TRP A 113 -8.12 7.90 -8.26
C TRP A 113 -6.70 7.95 -7.71
N THR A 114 -5.94 8.99 -8.08
CA THR A 114 -4.59 9.22 -7.55
C THR A 114 -4.61 9.35 -6.04
N ALA A 115 -5.51 10.15 -5.49
CA ALA A 115 -5.63 10.35 -4.05
C ALA A 115 -6.05 9.06 -3.33
N ALA A 116 -7.06 8.36 -3.83
CA ALA A 116 -7.52 7.10 -3.27
C ALA A 116 -6.42 6.02 -3.31
N TYR A 117 -5.68 5.94 -4.42
CA TYR A 117 -4.58 5.01 -4.56
C TYR A 117 -3.44 5.33 -3.60
N ALA A 118 -3.05 6.60 -3.47
CA ALA A 118 -2.00 7.01 -2.54
C ALA A 118 -2.35 6.70 -1.07
N LEU A 119 -3.60 6.88 -0.66
CA LEU A 119 -4.09 6.53 0.69
C LEU A 119 -4.04 5.01 0.93
N ARG A 120 -4.47 4.20 -0.03
CA ARG A 120 -4.37 2.74 0.05
C ARG A 120 -2.92 2.26 0.11
N LEU A 121 -2.07 2.88 -0.71
CA LEU A 121 -0.64 2.57 -0.69
C LEU A 121 -0.01 2.93 0.66
N ALA A 122 -0.45 4.01 1.31
CA ALA A 122 -0.01 4.37 2.65
C ALA A 122 -0.39 3.30 3.68
N ALA A 123 -1.64 2.82 3.66
CA ALA A 123 -2.08 1.74 4.54
C ALA A 123 -1.30 0.43 4.27
N LEU A 124 -1.06 0.09 3.00
CA LEU A 124 -0.24 -1.07 2.63
C LEU A 124 1.19 -0.94 3.17
N ARG A 125 1.81 0.24 3.07
CA ARG A 125 3.16 0.49 3.59
C ARG A 125 3.22 0.36 5.11
N ALA A 126 2.20 0.86 5.83
CA ALA A 126 2.09 0.68 7.27
C ALA A 126 2.01 -0.80 7.66
N ASP A 127 1.19 -1.56 6.96
CA ASP A 127 1.01 -2.98 7.22
C ASP A 127 2.29 -3.79 6.97
N ILE A 128 3.01 -3.51 5.88
CA ILE A 128 4.34 -4.08 5.63
C ILE A 128 5.30 -3.70 6.77
N GLY A 129 5.30 -2.44 7.23
CA GLY A 129 6.10 -1.99 8.36
C GLY A 129 5.84 -2.79 9.62
N PHE A 130 4.58 -3.07 9.92
CA PHE A 130 4.21 -3.92 11.06
C PHE A 130 4.57 -5.40 10.85
N ALA A 131 4.51 -5.90 9.62
CA ALA A 131 4.78 -7.29 9.30
C ALA A 131 6.28 -7.65 9.39
N VAL A 132 7.17 -6.72 9.05
CA VAL A 132 8.62 -6.99 8.97
C VAL A 132 9.28 -7.17 10.32
N ASN A 133 8.71 -6.58 11.39
CA ASN A 133 9.25 -6.72 12.75
C ASN A 133 8.17 -6.53 13.81
N THR A 134 8.12 -7.44 14.76
CA THR A 134 7.14 -7.39 15.87
C THR A 134 7.40 -6.25 16.85
N GLY A 135 8.62 -5.73 16.91
CA GLY A 135 9.00 -4.59 17.74
C GLY A 135 8.57 -3.22 17.18
N ILE A 136 8.10 -3.15 15.91
CA ILE A 136 7.54 -1.91 15.36
C ILE A 136 6.12 -1.75 15.88
N ILE A 137 5.88 -0.71 16.68
CA ILE A 137 4.59 -0.41 17.31
C ILE A 137 3.89 0.80 16.70
N GLY A 138 4.66 1.69 16.06
CA GLY A 138 4.17 2.86 15.34
C GLY A 138 4.75 2.95 13.93
N VAL A 139 3.92 3.28 12.94
CA VAL A 139 4.38 3.56 11.58
C VAL A 139 3.78 4.88 11.11
N THR A 140 4.64 5.83 10.77
CA THR A 140 4.24 7.08 10.11
C THR A 140 4.53 6.95 8.63
N VAL A 141 3.49 7.10 7.80
CA VAL A 141 3.62 7.05 6.34
C VAL A 141 3.41 8.45 5.77
N ILE A 142 4.34 8.89 4.93
CA ILE A 142 4.38 10.22 4.34
C ILE A 142 4.31 10.06 2.83
N ALA A 143 3.23 10.53 2.21
CA ALA A 143 3.13 10.64 0.76
C ALA A 143 3.69 11.98 0.29
N ARG A 144 4.54 11.95 -0.72
CA ARG A 144 5.20 13.11 -1.28
C ARG A 144 4.96 13.20 -2.79
N ALA A 145 5.07 14.38 -3.34
CA ALA A 145 4.90 14.61 -4.77
C ALA A 145 6.12 14.06 -5.54
N GLY A 146 5.88 13.08 -6.41
CA GLY A 146 6.87 12.47 -7.29
C GLY A 146 7.88 11.58 -6.56
N GLU A 147 8.79 12.16 -5.77
CA GLU A 147 9.88 11.45 -5.09
C GLU A 147 9.76 11.53 -3.56
N PRO A 148 10.43 10.62 -2.80
CA PRO A 148 10.36 10.58 -1.33
C PRO A 148 10.87 11.84 -0.62
N ASP A 149 11.64 12.69 -1.27
CA ASP A 149 12.13 13.98 -0.80
C ASP A 149 11.31 15.19 -1.32
N GLY A 150 10.28 14.92 -2.13
CA GLY A 150 9.39 15.93 -2.68
C GLY A 150 8.50 16.62 -1.64
N GLN A 151 7.63 17.51 -2.09
CA GLN A 151 6.66 18.19 -1.23
C GLN A 151 5.71 17.18 -0.57
N THR A 152 5.49 17.31 0.74
CA THR A 152 4.54 16.48 1.46
C THR A 152 3.11 16.75 1.02
N LEU A 153 2.41 15.71 0.59
CA LEU A 153 0.99 15.75 0.24
C LEU A 153 0.11 15.44 1.45
N PHE A 154 0.46 14.39 2.19
CA PHE A 154 -0.17 14.04 3.46
C PHE A 154 0.78 13.19 4.32
N SER A 155 0.44 13.04 5.60
CA SER A 155 1.12 12.15 6.55
C SER A 155 0.06 11.46 7.41
N LEU A 156 0.18 10.14 7.56
CA LEU A 156 -0.69 9.31 8.38
C LEU A 156 0.13 8.55 9.41
N GLY A 157 -0.29 8.59 10.66
CA GLY A 157 0.29 7.82 11.75
C GLY A 157 -0.59 6.61 12.07
N PHE A 158 0.01 5.44 12.15
CA PHE A 158 -0.67 4.20 12.50
C PHE A 158 -0.04 3.60 13.75
N ASN A 159 -0.88 3.20 14.71
CA ASN A 159 -0.48 2.34 15.82
C ASN A 159 -0.78 0.89 15.45
N ARG A 160 0.10 -0.04 15.82
CA ARG A 160 -0.04 -1.47 15.50
C ARG A 160 -1.37 -2.05 15.96
N VAL A 161 -1.78 -1.74 17.19
CA VAL A 161 -3.00 -2.32 17.78
C VAL A 161 -4.23 -1.81 17.03
N ASP A 162 -4.34 -0.49 16.87
CA ASP A 162 -5.46 0.15 16.20
C ASP A 162 -5.52 -0.26 14.73
N PHE A 163 -4.36 -0.33 14.06
CA PHE A 163 -4.26 -0.77 12.69
C PHE A 163 -4.82 -2.20 12.49
N HIS A 164 -4.47 -3.13 13.37
CA HIS A 164 -4.96 -4.50 13.24
C HIS A 164 -6.46 -4.64 13.53
N PHE A 165 -6.98 -3.88 14.47
CA PHE A 165 -8.40 -3.98 14.85
C PHE A 165 -9.33 -3.19 13.94
N THR A 166 -8.87 -2.10 13.37
CA THR A 166 -9.70 -1.19 12.54
C THR A 166 -9.32 -1.24 11.08
N THR A 167 -8.18 -0.68 10.71
CA THR A 167 -7.78 -0.49 9.31
C THR A 167 -7.64 -1.82 8.57
N ALA A 168 -6.97 -2.81 9.17
CA ALA A 168 -6.77 -4.11 8.55
C ALA A 168 -8.10 -4.85 8.32
N LYS A 169 -9.07 -4.70 9.24
CA LYS A 169 -10.40 -5.27 9.10
C LYS A 169 -11.16 -4.63 7.94
N LEU A 170 -11.10 -3.31 7.79
CA LEU A 170 -11.75 -2.59 6.70
C LEU A 170 -11.28 -3.06 5.31
N PHE A 171 -10.01 -3.42 5.19
CA PHE A 171 -9.47 -4.03 3.96
C PHE A 171 -9.91 -5.49 3.80
N ALA A 172 -9.94 -6.25 4.90
CA ALA A 172 -10.26 -7.68 4.86
C ALA A 172 -11.75 -7.97 4.57
N ASP A 173 -12.65 -7.13 5.05
CA ASP A 173 -14.11 -7.30 4.85
C ASP A 173 -14.65 -6.64 3.58
N GLY A 174 -13.77 -6.03 2.78
CA GLY A 174 -14.13 -5.39 1.52
C GLY A 174 -14.81 -4.03 1.68
N THR A 175 -14.87 -3.47 2.88
CA THR A 175 -15.40 -2.11 3.12
C THR A 175 -14.60 -1.08 2.33
N ILE A 176 -13.28 -1.31 2.20
CA ILE A 176 -12.38 -0.58 1.31
C ILE A 176 -11.94 -1.54 0.21
N ASP A 177 -12.79 -1.80 -0.75
CA ASP A 177 -12.48 -2.64 -1.90
C ASP A 177 -11.45 -1.95 -2.79
N ASP A 178 -10.27 -2.54 -2.92
CA ASP A 178 -9.18 -2.04 -3.78
C ASP A 178 -9.49 -2.16 -5.27
N ALA A 179 -10.47 -2.98 -5.67
CA ALA A 179 -10.99 -3.01 -7.05
C ALA A 179 -11.89 -1.80 -7.40
N GLN A 180 -12.38 -1.05 -6.40
CA GLN A 180 -13.24 0.10 -6.64
C GLN A 180 -12.42 1.39 -6.84
N PHE A 181 -12.25 1.79 -8.08
CA PHE A 181 -11.63 3.08 -8.42
C PHE A 181 -12.45 4.30 -8.01
N ASP A 182 -13.76 4.13 -7.78
CA ASP A 182 -14.70 5.21 -7.49
C ASP A 182 -14.84 5.49 -5.98
N VAL A 183 -13.93 4.99 -5.14
CA VAL A 183 -13.94 5.29 -3.69
C VAL A 183 -13.59 6.75 -3.46
N ASP A 184 -14.37 7.41 -2.62
CA ASP A 184 -14.09 8.77 -2.19
C ASP A 184 -12.87 8.80 -1.27
N PRO A 185 -11.79 9.54 -1.61
CA PRO A 185 -10.62 9.66 -0.75
C PRO A 185 -10.93 10.16 0.66
N ALA A 186 -11.98 10.98 0.84
CA ALA A 186 -12.39 11.44 2.17
C ALA A 186 -12.96 10.31 3.03
N GLN A 187 -13.64 9.33 2.43
CA GLN A 187 -14.11 8.14 3.14
C GLN A 187 -12.95 7.23 3.57
N LEU A 188 -11.93 7.08 2.69
CA LEU A 188 -10.72 6.35 3.03
C LEU A 188 -9.96 7.02 4.18
N LEU A 189 -9.82 8.34 4.13
CA LEU A 189 -9.12 9.08 5.18
C LEU A 189 -9.85 8.94 6.52
N ALA A 190 -11.17 9.10 6.53
CA ALA A 190 -11.98 8.93 7.74
C ALA A 190 -11.96 7.49 8.31
N ALA A 191 -11.62 6.51 7.50
CA ALA A 191 -11.47 5.12 7.96
C ALA A 191 -10.11 4.85 8.60
N PHE A 192 -9.15 5.76 8.44
CA PHE A 192 -7.82 5.66 9.06
C PHE A 192 -7.69 6.47 10.36
N ASP A 193 -8.64 7.38 10.64
CA ASP A 193 -8.74 8.15 11.89
C ASP A 193 -9.37 7.29 13.02
#